data_18a9c0ee10a80505648a4f40b1712e78
#
_entry.id   18a9c0ee10a80505648a4f40b1712e78
#
_cell.length_a   1.000
_cell.length_b   1.000
_cell.length_c   1.000
_cell.angle_alpha   90.00
_cell.angle_beta   90.00
_cell.angle_gamma   90.00
#
_symmetry.space_group_name_H-M   'P 1'
#
loop_
_entity.id
_entity.type
_entity.pdbx_description
1 polymer ?
#
loop_
_entity_poly.entity_id
_entity_poly.type
_entity_poly.pdbx_seq_one_letter_code
_entity_poly.pdbx_strand_id
1 'polypeptide(L)'
;AQGSRALAQMRLEELFADARWLMSARNQKSDRKLSASRLQLRAIWPILKREIPLVLTANRAGDISRALAFAKRQQIRLVISGAAEGWKLAGPLAKAGIPVLISVDQNLPSSFDTLESRHDNAALLHQHGVRVIFHANGESHNARSLRPLAGIAIAWGLSKQAALAALTHHPATTFGLKDIGRLAPGMRANIVLWSGDPFSLKPR
;
A
#
# COMPACT_ATOMS: atom_id res chain seq x y z
N ALA A 1 -4.55 -16.95 18.11
CA ALA A 1 -3.44 -16.50 18.96
C ALA A 1 -2.61 -15.47 18.19
N GLN A 2 -2.71 -14.21 18.57
CA GLN A 2 -1.89 -13.14 18.01
C GLN A 2 -0.47 -13.33 18.56
N GLY A 3 0.42 -13.88 17.73
CA GLY A 3 1.84 -13.97 18.04
C GLY A 3 2.47 -12.57 18.12
N SER A 4 3.64 -12.47 18.79
CA SER A 4 4.38 -11.20 18.83
C SER A 4 4.74 -10.71 17.42
N ARG A 5 4.94 -9.40 17.24
CA ARG A 5 5.44 -8.82 15.97
C ARG A 5 6.73 -9.46 15.50
N ALA A 6 7.63 -9.79 16.43
CA ALA A 6 8.87 -10.51 16.13
C ALA A 6 8.58 -11.89 15.51
N LEU A 7 7.65 -12.65 16.09
CA LEU A 7 7.25 -13.95 15.54
C LEU A 7 6.63 -13.83 14.15
N ALA A 8 5.77 -12.82 13.93
CA ALA A 8 5.18 -12.57 12.61
C ALA A 8 6.26 -12.25 11.56
N GLN A 9 7.25 -11.46 11.93
CA GLN A 9 8.39 -11.15 11.05
C GLN A 9 9.22 -12.41 10.76
N MET A 10 9.55 -13.21 11.77
CA MET A 10 10.30 -14.46 11.57
C MET A 10 9.57 -15.42 10.63
N ARG A 11 8.26 -15.60 10.82
CA ARG A 11 7.43 -16.43 9.93
C ARG A 11 7.41 -15.90 8.49
N LEU A 12 7.35 -14.59 8.32
CA LEU A 12 7.40 -13.99 6.98
C LEU A 12 8.74 -14.24 6.30
N GLU A 13 9.86 -14.07 7.03
CA GLU A 13 11.21 -14.38 6.53
C GLU A 13 11.33 -15.86 6.13
N GLU A 14 10.85 -16.77 6.98
CA GLU A 14 10.87 -18.22 6.71
C GLU A 14 10.06 -18.59 5.47
N LEU A 15 8.82 -18.05 5.34
CA LEU A 15 7.98 -18.26 4.17
C LEU A 15 8.66 -17.81 2.87
N PHE A 16 9.30 -16.63 2.88
CA PHE A 16 10.00 -16.12 1.70
C PHE A 16 11.26 -16.92 1.39
N ALA A 17 12.01 -17.35 2.41
CA ALA A 17 13.17 -18.21 2.25
C ALA A 17 12.79 -19.57 1.61
N ASP A 18 11.75 -20.21 2.12
CA ASP A 18 11.25 -21.49 1.59
C ASP A 18 10.65 -21.35 0.18
N ALA A 19 9.91 -20.26 -0.07
CA ALA A 19 9.37 -19.98 -1.40
C ALA A 19 10.50 -19.79 -2.43
N ARG A 20 11.55 -19.06 -2.06
CA ARG A 20 12.74 -18.86 -2.91
C ARG A 20 13.50 -20.17 -3.15
N TRP A 21 13.70 -20.96 -2.07
CA TRP A 21 14.34 -22.25 -2.17
C TRP A 21 13.57 -23.21 -3.11
N LEU A 22 12.23 -23.20 -3.01
CA LEU A 22 11.35 -24.03 -3.86
C LEU A 22 11.31 -23.58 -5.33
N MET A 23 11.73 -22.35 -5.66
CA MET A 23 11.76 -21.89 -7.06
C MET A 23 12.76 -22.68 -7.91
N SER A 24 13.80 -23.27 -7.33
CA SER A 24 14.73 -24.13 -8.05
C SER A 24 14.05 -25.44 -8.46
N ALA A 25 14.15 -25.81 -9.72
CA ALA A 25 13.61 -27.08 -10.24
C ALA A 25 14.13 -28.31 -9.47
N ARG A 26 15.42 -28.26 -9.04
CA ARG A 26 16.08 -29.31 -8.23
C ARG A 26 15.35 -29.55 -6.91
N ASN A 27 14.77 -28.51 -6.31
CA ASN A 27 14.17 -28.56 -4.97
C ASN A 27 12.68 -28.91 -4.99
N GLN A 28 12.04 -28.91 -6.16
CA GLN A 28 10.60 -29.15 -6.27
C GLN A 28 10.15 -30.57 -5.87
N LYS A 29 11.05 -31.54 -5.94
CA LYS A 29 10.78 -32.94 -5.54
C LYS A 29 11.40 -33.32 -4.19
N SER A 30 11.97 -32.37 -3.45
CA SER A 30 12.62 -32.64 -2.15
C SER A 30 11.59 -32.94 -1.06
N ASP A 31 11.94 -33.87 -0.15
CA ASP A 31 11.14 -34.20 1.04
C ASP A 31 11.41 -33.24 2.24
N ARG A 32 12.16 -32.15 2.01
CA ARG A 32 12.43 -31.14 3.03
C ARG A 32 11.13 -30.65 3.63
N LYS A 33 11.05 -30.61 4.97
CA LYS A 33 9.96 -29.95 5.70
C LYS A 33 10.01 -28.45 5.43
N LEU A 34 8.90 -27.89 4.98
CA LEU A 34 8.73 -26.49 4.64
C LEU A 34 7.78 -25.81 5.64
N SER A 35 7.90 -24.50 5.78
CA SER A 35 7.07 -23.67 6.67
C SER A 35 5.59 -23.60 6.25
N ALA A 36 5.31 -23.91 4.99
CA ALA A 36 3.94 -23.96 4.45
C ALA A 36 3.85 -25.01 3.32
N SER A 37 2.64 -25.28 2.86
CA SER A 37 2.41 -26.19 1.74
C SER A 37 3.10 -25.65 0.45
N ARG A 38 3.49 -26.56 -0.43
CA ARG A 38 4.12 -26.18 -1.72
C ARG A 38 3.23 -25.24 -2.54
N LEU A 39 1.91 -25.43 -2.49
CA LEU A 39 0.96 -24.58 -3.20
C LEU A 39 0.99 -23.15 -2.65
N GLN A 40 0.97 -23.00 -1.32
CA GLN A 40 1.06 -21.70 -0.66
C GLN A 40 2.38 -20.98 -0.96
N LEU A 41 3.52 -21.72 -0.94
CA LEU A 41 4.83 -21.15 -1.27
C LEU A 41 4.93 -20.72 -2.74
N ARG A 42 4.32 -21.48 -3.66
CA ARG A 42 4.25 -21.09 -5.08
C ARG A 42 3.43 -19.82 -5.31
N ALA A 43 2.40 -19.57 -4.49
CA ALA A 43 1.62 -18.33 -4.55
C ALA A 43 2.44 -17.07 -4.23
N ILE A 44 3.62 -17.20 -3.58
CA ILE A 44 4.56 -16.09 -3.32
C ILE A 44 5.45 -15.78 -4.53
N TRP A 45 5.59 -16.69 -5.49
CA TRP A 45 6.49 -16.52 -6.62
C TRP A 45 6.26 -15.25 -7.46
N PRO A 46 5.03 -14.82 -7.77
CA PRO A 46 4.81 -13.56 -8.48
C PRO A 46 5.38 -12.35 -7.73
N ILE A 47 5.36 -12.37 -6.39
CA ILE A 47 5.97 -11.32 -5.56
C ILE A 47 7.50 -11.37 -5.69
N LEU A 48 8.11 -12.56 -5.58
CA LEU A 48 9.55 -12.77 -5.72
C LEU A 48 10.05 -12.40 -7.12
N LYS A 49 9.23 -12.63 -8.16
CA LYS A 49 9.51 -12.22 -9.55
C LYS A 49 9.22 -10.76 -9.83
N ARG A 50 8.70 -10.02 -8.82
CA ARG A 50 8.30 -8.60 -8.94
C ARG A 50 7.16 -8.35 -9.93
N GLU A 51 6.39 -9.35 -10.26
CA GLU A 51 5.20 -9.23 -11.12
C GLU A 51 4.09 -8.46 -10.40
N ILE A 52 3.88 -8.76 -9.11
CA ILE A 52 2.95 -8.04 -8.23
C ILE A 52 3.65 -7.50 -6.99
N PRO A 53 3.17 -6.42 -6.37
CA PRO A 53 3.71 -5.94 -5.09
C PRO A 53 3.20 -6.76 -3.91
N LEU A 54 4.01 -6.85 -2.85
CA LEU A 54 3.55 -7.26 -1.53
C LEU A 54 2.91 -6.08 -0.83
N VAL A 55 1.69 -6.23 -0.33
CA VAL A 55 1.05 -5.22 0.53
C VAL A 55 1.22 -5.65 1.98
N LEU A 56 1.87 -4.82 2.80
CA LEU A 56 2.04 -5.05 4.23
C LEU A 56 1.35 -3.95 5.03
N THR A 57 0.54 -4.34 6.00
CA THR A 57 -0.02 -3.40 6.97
C THR A 57 1.00 -3.08 8.05
N ALA A 58 1.37 -1.81 8.16
CA ALA A 58 2.29 -1.30 9.16
C ALA A 58 1.92 0.14 9.54
N ASN A 59 1.60 0.39 10.79
CA ASN A 59 1.20 1.71 11.30
C ASN A 59 2.33 2.44 12.00
N ARG A 60 3.10 1.77 12.85
CA ARG A 60 4.20 2.38 13.62
C ARG A 60 5.45 2.57 12.77
N ALA A 61 6.18 3.62 13.02
CA ALA A 61 7.44 3.91 12.33
C ALA A 61 8.44 2.74 12.40
N GLY A 62 8.55 2.07 13.54
CA GLY A 62 9.41 0.90 13.70
C GLY A 62 8.98 -0.28 12.82
N ASP A 63 7.67 -0.52 12.64
CA ASP A 63 7.16 -1.59 11.78
C ASP A 63 7.34 -1.24 10.29
N ILE A 64 7.11 0.02 9.92
CA ILE A 64 7.37 0.53 8.58
C ILE A 64 8.86 0.38 8.24
N SER A 65 9.76 0.76 9.15
CA SER A 65 11.20 0.62 8.96
C SER A 65 11.61 -0.85 8.75
N ARG A 66 11.06 -1.77 9.53
CA ARG A 66 11.28 -3.21 9.35
C ARG A 66 10.76 -3.72 8.00
N ALA A 67 9.58 -3.27 7.57
CA ALA A 67 9.03 -3.61 6.27
C ALA A 67 9.91 -3.11 5.11
N LEU A 68 10.44 -1.88 5.21
CA LEU A 68 11.41 -1.33 4.25
C LEU A 68 12.67 -2.20 4.17
N ALA A 69 13.24 -2.56 5.32
CA ALA A 69 14.43 -3.41 5.39
C ALA A 69 14.16 -4.80 4.81
N PHE A 70 13.01 -5.39 5.11
CA PHE A 70 12.56 -6.67 4.56
C PHE A 70 12.45 -6.61 3.03
N ALA A 71 11.74 -5.63 2.49
CA ALA A 71 11.56 -5.48 1.04
C ALA A 71 12.91 -5.31 0.31
N LYS A 72 13.84 -4.55 0.91
CA LYS A 72 15.19 -4.37 0.38
C LYS A 72 15.96 -5.69 0.36
N ARG A 73 15.96 -6.46 1.47
CA ARG A 73 16.65 -7.77 1.53
C ARG A 73 16.06 -8.76 0.54
N GLN A 74 14.71 -8.79 0.44
CA GLN A 74 14.02 -9.71 -0.46
C GLN A 74 13.98 -9.23 -1.92
N GLN A 75 14.42 -8.00 -2.21
CA GLN A 75 14.42 -7.39 -3.55
C GLN A 75 13.03 -7.39 -4.20
N ILE A 76 11.97 -7.19 -3.43
CA ILE A 76 10.58 -7.21 -3.87
C ILE A 76 9.98 -5.82 -3.99
N ARG A 77 8.86 -5.70 -4.71
CA ARG A 77 8.02 -4.51 -4.70
C ARG A 77 7.17 -4.53 -3.44
N LEU A 78 7.17 -3.42 -2.69
CA LEU A 78 6.40 -3.28 -1.45
C LEU A 78 5.41 -2.13 -1.59
N VAL A 79 4.26 -2.28 -0.95
CA VAL A 79 3.29 -1.22 -0.66
C VAL A 79 2.99 -1.29 0.83
N ILE A 80 3.05 -0.17 1.53
CA ILE A 80 2.65 -0.10 2.94
C ILE A 80 1.17 0.29 3.01
N SER A 81 0.39 -0.46 3.78
CA SER A 81 -1.00 -0.13 4.10
C SER A 81 -1.11 0.38 5.53
N GLY A 82 -1.94 1.39 5.75
CA GLY A 82 -2.14 2.06 7.04
C GLY A 82 -1.18 3.23 7.23
N ALA A 83 0.07 2.97 7.62
CA ALA A 83 1.13 3.98 7.79
C ALA A 83 0.71 5.18 8.66
N ALA A 84 0.06 4.93 9.81
CA ALA A 84 -0.37 5.98 10.73
C ALA A 84 0.78 6.92 11.14
N GLU A 85 1.99 6.38 11.32
CA GLU A 85 3.22 7.13 11.58
C GLU A 85 4.10 7.29 10.31
N GLY A 86 3.52 7.16 9.13
CA GLY A 86 4.24 7.25 7.84
C GLY A 86 4.95 8.58 7.64
N TRP A 87 4.38 9.65 8.16
CA TRP A 87 4.94 10.99 8.11
C TRP A 87 6.35 11.09 8.70
N LYS A 88 6.69 10.28 9.73
CA LYS A 88 8.03 10.21 10.32
C LYS A 88 9.07 9.58 9.38
N LEU A 89 8.62 8.76 8.44
CA LEU A 89 9.46 8.02 7.48
C LEU A 89 9.22 8.44 6.04
N ALA A 90 8.62 9.61 5.82
CA ALA A 90 8.29 10.09 4.47
C ALA A 90 9.52 10.13 3.55
N GLY A 91 10.67 10.64 4.02
CA GLY A 91 11.92 10.65 3.24
C GLY A 91 12.42 9.24 2.88
N PRO A 92 12.60 8.32 3.83
CA PRO A 92 12.95 6.92 3.55
C PRO A 92 11.98 6.22 2.59
N LEU A 93 10.66 6.41 2.74
CA LEU A 93 9.63 5.85 1.86
C LEU A 93 9.77 6.38 0.43
N ALA A 94 9.94 7.70 0.29
CA ALA A 94 10.15 8.35 -1.00
C ALA A 94 11.43 7.86 -1.69
N LYS A 95 12.55 7.84 -0.95
CA LYS A 95 13.85 7.36 -1.47
C LYS A 95 13.78 5.90 -1.95
N ALA A 96 13.00 5.07 -1.26
CA ALA A 96 12.78 3.67 -1.64
C ALA A 96 11.71 3.51 -2.74
N GLY A 97 11.00 4.56 -3.13
CA GLY A 97 9.93 4.53 -4.12
C GLY A 97 8.72 3.70 -3.69
N ILE A 98 8.50 3.55 -2.38
CA ILE A 98 7.45 2.69 -1.81
C ILE A 98 6.15 3.49 -1.69
N PRO A 99 5.07 3.04 -2.36
CA PRO A 99 3.76 3.66 -2.25
C PRO A 99 3.12 3.34 -0.89
N VAL A 100 2.23 4.23 -0.46
CA VAL A 100 1.49 4.08 0.79
C VAL A 100 -0.01 4.12 0.52
N LEU A 101 -0.74 3.08 0.97
CA LEU A 101 -2.19 3.03 1.01
C LEU A 101 -2.68 3.61 2.32
N ILE A 102 -3.51 4.65 2.27
CA ILE A 102 -4.07 5.33 3.43
C ILE A 102 -5.60 5.34 3.35
N SER A 103 -6.24 5.05 4.48
CA SER A 103 -7.63 5.40 4.70
C SER A 103 -7.68 6.67 5.57
N VAL A 104 -8.13 7.76 4.99
CA VAL A 104 -8.03 9.10 5.61
C VAL A 104 -8.93 9.23 6.84
N ASP A 105 -10.03 8.50 6.87
CA ASP A 105 -10.97 8.42 8.01
C ASP A 105 -10.37 7.68 9.22
N GLN A 106 -9.28 6.96 9.05
CA GLN A 106 -8.56 6.24 10.11
C GLN A 106 -7.37 7.01 10.68
N ASN A 107 -7.25 8.29 10.34
CA ASN A 107 -6.16 9.16 10.81
C ASN A 107 -6.41 9.73 12.23
N LEU A 108 -7.11 8.96 13.06
CA LEU A 108 -7.31 9.25 14.48
C LEU A 108 -6.68 8.17 15.35
N PRO A 109 -6.15 8.53 16.53
CA PRO A 109 -5.63 7.56 17.48
C PRO A 109 -6.76 6.67 18.01
N SER A 110 -6.93 5.49 17.43
CA SER A 110 -7.97 4.53 17.81
C SER A 110 -7.39 3.27 18.50
N SER A 111 -6.09 3.12 18.50
CA SER A 111 -5.38 1.97 19.07
C SER A 111 -3.94 2.33 19.43
N PHE A 112 -3.26 1.49 20.22
CA PHE A 112 -1.83 1.65 20.49
C PHE A 112 -0.94 1.65 19.23
N ASP A 113 -1.44 1.13 18.11
CA ASP A 113 -0.71 1.10 16.85
C ASP A 113 -0.88 2.37 16.01
N THR A 114 -1.81 3.24 16.41
CA THR A 114 -2.19 4.46 15.69
C THR A 114 -2.14 5.70 16.57
N LEU A 115 -1.41 5.66 17.71
CA LEU A 115 -1.37 6.76 18.68
C LEU A 115 -0.91 8.09 18.07
N GLU A 116 0.05 8.05 17.15
CA GLU A 116 0.57 9.25 16.49
C GLU A 116 0.01 9.45 15.08
N SER A 117 -1.21 8.98 14.85
CA SER A 117 -1.98 9.30 13.64
C SER A 117 -2.17 10.80 13.50
N ARG A 118 -2.13 11.29 12.26
CA ARG A 118 -2.31 12.70 11.91
C ARG A 118 -3.22 12.84 10.71
N HIS A 119 -4.11 13.83 10.75
CA HIS A 119 -5.00 14.12 9.62
C HIS A 119 -4.23 14.57 8.36
N ASP A 120 -3.11 15.28 8.53
CA ASP A 120 -2.25 15.79 7.46
C ASP A 120 -1.20 14.76 6.96
N ASN A 121 -1.23 13.53 7.46
CA ASN A 121 -0.28 12.48 7.08
C ASN A 121 -0.17 12.31 5.55
N ALA A 122 -1.30 12.32 4.83
CA ALA A 122 -1.29 12.20 3.37
C ALA A 122 -0.56 13.37 2.69
N ALA A 123 -0.77 14.60 3.20
CA ALA A 123 -0.11 15.80 2.69
C ALA A 123 1.40 15.76 2.94
N LEU A 124 1.82 15.39 4.16
CA LEU A 124 3.22 15.27 4.53
C LEU A 124 3.94 14.20 3.70
N LEU A 125 3.34 13.04 3.51
CA LEU A 125 3.89 11.99 2.65
C LEU A 125 4.05 12.50 1.21
N HIS A 126 3.03 13.14 0.66
CA HIS A 126 3.07 13.70 -0.69
C HIS A 126 4.15 14.78 -0.86
N GLN A 127 4.30 15.70 0.11
CA GLN A 127 5.35 16.74 0.10
C GLN A 127 6.76 16.18 0.00
N HIS A 128 6.99 14.99 0.55
CA HIS A 128 8.27 14.29 0.45
C HIS A 128 8.39 13.41 -0.81
N GLY A 129 7.39 13.42 -1.71
CA GLY A 129 7.40 12.65 -2.96
C GLY A 129 6.92 11.20 -2.82
N VAL A 130 6.31 10.83 -1.71
CA VAL A 130 5.70 9.49 -1.55
C VAL A 130 4.42 9.42 -2.39
N ARG A 131 4.24 8.34 -3.14
CA ARG A 131 2.98 8.03 -3.84
C ARG A 131 1.94 7.59 -2.83
N VAL A 132 1.01 8.47 -2.52
CA VAL A 132 -0.15 8.17 -1.68
C VAL A 132 -1.25 7.57 -2.55
N ILE A 133 -1.91 6.54 -2.04
CA ILE A 133 -3.06 5.88 -2.64
C ILE A 133 -4.16 5.85 -1.58
N PHE A 134 -5.36 6.28 -1.95
CA PHE A 134 -6.50 6.17 -1.03
C PHE A 134 -7.19 4.83 -1.20
N HIS A 135 -7.55 4.23 -0.08
CA HIS A 135 -8.45 3.09 -0.04
C HIS A 135 -9.58 3.33 0.97
N ALA A 136 -10.72 2.76 0.70
CA ALA A 136 -11.81 2.69 1.66
C ALA A 136 -11.60 1.46 2.56
N ASN A 137 -11.78 1.62 3.85
CA ASN A 137 -11.66 0.52 4.78
C ASN A 137 -12.78 -0.49 4.63
N GLY A 138 -12.42 -1.77 4.73
CA GLY A 138 -13.35 -2.88 4.86
C GLY A 138 -13.92 -3.32 3.51
N GLU A 139 -15.22 -3.41 3.45
CA GLU A 139 -15.97 -4.06 2.38
C GLU A 139 -16.03 -3.21 1.09
N SER A 140 -16.21 -3.87 -0.04
CA SER A 140 -16.27 -3.24 -1.38
C SER A 140 -17.32 -2.13 -1.51
N HIS A 141 -18.41 -2.20 -0.73
CA HIS A 141 -19.45 -1.16 -0.71
C HIS A 141 -18.93 0.20 -0.19
N ASN A 142 -17.83 0.22 0.56
CA ASN A 142 -17.19 1.45 1.04
C ASN A 142 -16.44 2.21 -0.06
N ALA A 143 -16.27 1.65 -1.26
CA ALA A 143 -15.62 2.33 -2.39
C ALA A 143 -16.27 3.68 -2.74
N ARG A 144 -17.58 3.84 -2.49
CA ARG A 144 -18.30 5.12 -2.64
C ARG A 144 -17.75 6.24 -1.75
N SER A 145 -17.08 5.88 -0.65
CA SER A 145 -16.49 6.84 0.30
C SER A 145 -15.15 7.42 -0.16
N LEU A 146 -14.53 6.87 -1.21
CA LEU A 146 -13.21 7.31 -1.70
C LEU A 146 -13.19 8.79 -2.07
N ARG A 147 -14.26 9.30 -2.71
CA ARG A 147 -14.36 10.72 -3.07
C ARG A 147 -14.44 11.64 -1.85
N PRO A 148 -15.34 11.44 -0.86
CA PRO A 148 -15.32 12.19 0.41
C PRO A 148 -13.98 12.09 1.15
N LEU A 149 -13.34 10.92 1.20
CA LEU A 149 -12.04 10.73 1.84
C LEU A 149 -10.96 11.62 1.19
N ALA A 150 -10.97 11.72 -0.15
CA ALA A 150 -10.08 12.65 -0.85
C ALA A 150 -10.35 14.11 -0.48
N GLY A 151 -11.62 14.49 -0.32
CA GLY A 151 -12.04 15.82 0.16
C GLY A 151 -11.51 16.13 1.56
N ILE A 152 -11.53 15.16 2.47
CA ILE A 152 -10.94 15.28 3.81
C ILE A 152 -9.43 15.50 3.71
N ALA A 153 -8.70 14.72 2.91
CA ALA A 153 -7.28 14.90 2.74
C ALA A 153 -6.91 16.29 2.18
N ILE A 154 -7.74 16.83 1.26
CA ILE A 154 -7.57 18.17 0.71
C ILE A 154 -7.77 19.22 1.82
N ALA A 155 -8.77 19.07 2.68
CA ALA A 155 -8.98 19.97 3.82
C ALA A 155 -7.79 19.98 4.78
N TRP A 156 -7.02 18.91 4.84
CA TRP A 156 -5.80 18.78 5.64
C TRP A 156 -4.50 18.97 4.84
N GLY A 157 -4.56 19.74 3.75
CA GLY A 157 -3.39 20.27 3.06
C GLY A 157 -2.89 19.47 1.87
N LEU A 158 -3.56 18.40 1.46
CA LEU A 158 -3.23 17.72 0.21
C LEU A 158 -3.74 18.54 -0.99
N SER A 159 -2.95 18.70 -2.04
CA SER A 159 -3.43 19.39 -3.26
C SER A 159 -4.51 18.56 -3.96
N LYS A 160 -5.47 19.23 -4.62
CA LYS A 160 -6.52 18.56 -5.42
C LYS A 160 -5.95 17.63 -6.50
N GLN A 161 -4.87 18.05 -7.12
CA GLN A 161 -4.18 17.25 -8.14
C GLN A 161 -3.60 15.97 -7.53
N ALA A 162 -2.96 16.06 -6.36
CA ALA A 162 -2.43 14.90 -5.64
C ALA A 162 -3.55 13.96 -5.17
N ALA A 163 -4.67 14.51 -4.69
CA ALA A 163 -5.83 13.73 -4.29
C ALA A 163 -6.44 12.97 -5.49
N LEU A 164 -6.56 13.62 -6.65
CA LEU A 164 -7.00 12.96 -7.87
C LEU A 164 -6.03 11.84 -8.28
N ALA A 165 -4.73 12.10 -8.27
CA ALA A 165 -3.71 11.10 -8.58
C ALA A 165 -3.77 9.91 -7.61
N ALA A 166 -4.02 10.16 -6.31
CA ALA A 166 -4.16 9.12 -5.29
C ALA A 166 -5.37 8.20 -5.51
N LEU A 167 -6.41 8.67 -6.21
CA LEU A 167 -7.59 7.89 -6.58
C LEU A 167 -7.49 7.20 -7.94
N THR A 168 -6.58 7.65 -8.81
CA THR A 168 -6.58 7.24 -10.23
C THR A 168 -5.21 6.71 -10.68
N HIS A 169 -4.27 7.60 -10.91
CA HIS A 169 -2.97 7.28 -11.50
C HIS A 169 -2.07 6.47 -10.57
N HIS A 170 -2.02 6.81 -9.29
CA HIS A 170 -1.15 6.13 -8.33
C HIS A 170 -1.54 4.67 -8.12
N PRO A 171 -2.82 4.31 -7.89
CA PRO A 171 -3.20 2.90 -7.80
C PRO A 171 -2.96 2.16 -9.12
N ALA A 172 -3.29 2.76 -10.27
CA ALA A 172 -3.08 2.13 -11.57
C ALA A 172 -1.61 1.76 -11.79
N THR A 173 -0.69 2.70 -11.60
CA THR A 173 0.75 2.46 -11.77
C THR A 173 1.31 1.50 -10.72
N THR A 174 0.85 1.55 -9.49
CA THR A 174 1.32 0.70 -8.40
C THR A 174 0.97 -0.76 -8.63
N PHE A 175 -0.25 -1.02 -9.09
CA PHE A 175 -0.74 -2.39 -9.33
C PHE A 175 -0.58 -2.86 -10.78
N GLY A 176 0.09 -2.08 -11.64
CA GLY A 176 0.45 -2.49 -12.99
C GLY A 176 -0.70 -2.42 -14.02
N LEU A 177 -1.72 -1.63 -13.75
CA LEU A 177 -2.81 -1.37 -14.69
C LEU A 177 -2.36 -0.32 -15.70
N LYS A 178 -2.07 -0.73 -16.94
CA LYS A 178 -1.36 0.10 -17.92
C LYS A 178 -2.26 1.02 -18.73
N ASP A 179 -3.54 0.68 -18.85
CA ASP A 179 -4.51 1.30 -19.76
C ASP A 179 -5.53 2.21 -19.07
N ILE A 180 -5.40 2.43 -17.75
CA ILE A 180 -6.30 3.26 -16.94
C ILE A 180 -5.56 4.24 -16.03
N GLY A 181 -6.30 5.11 -15.35
CA GLY A 181 -5.80 6.00 -14.30
C GLY A 181 -5.38 7.38 -14.78
N ARG A 182 -5.45 7.66 -16.08
CA ARG A 182 -5.23 9.00 -16.67
C ARG A 182 -5.97 9.14 -18.00
N LEU A 183 -6.22 10.35 -18.41
CA LEU A 183 -6.74 10.68 -19.74
C LEU A 183 -5.56 10.94 -20.68
N ALA A 184 -5.34 10.04 -21.65
CA ALA A 184 -4.31 10.17 -22.67
C ALA A 184 -4.69 9.32 -23.89
N PRO A 185 -4.18 9.63 -25.09
CA PRO A 185 -4.36 8.80 -26.28
C PRO A 185 -3.95 7.34 -26.00
N GLY A 186 -4.74 6.38 -26.46
CA GLY A 186 -4.49 4.94 -26.26
C GLY A 186 -4.90 4.39 -24.90
N MET A 187 -5.37 5.21 -23.98
CA MET A 187 -5.90 4.77 -22.68
C MET A 187 -7.39 4.42 -22.80
N ARG A 188 -7.87 3.57 -21.88
CA ARG A 188 -9.29 3.23 -21.80
C ARG A 188 -10.11 4.46 -21.39
N ALA A 189 -11.18 4.76 -22.10
CA ALA A 189 -12.05 5.92 -21.88
C ALA A 189 -12.98 5.72 -20.66
N ASN A 190 -12.44 5.49 -19.49
CA ASN A 190 -13.18 5.49 -18.22
C ASN A 190 -13.28 6.94 -17.72
N ILE A 191 -14.31 7.66 -18.19
CA ILE A 191 -14.46 9.10 -17.95
C ILE A 191 -15.70 9.36 -17.11
N VAL A 192 -15.55 10.25 -16.14
CA VAL A 192 -16.66 10.80 -15.35
C VAL A 192 -16.66 12.31 -15.54
N LEU A 193 -17.79 12.85 -15.98
CA LEU A 193 -18.00 14.28 -16.11
C LEU A 193 -18.72 14.80 -14.85
N TRP A 194 -18.14 15.84 -14.22
CA TRP A 194 -18.69 16.47 -13.04
C TRP A 194 -19.21 17.88 -13.39
N SER A 195 -20.36 18.28 -12.86
CA SER A 195 -20.90 19.64 -13.01
C SER A 195 -20.18 20.68 -12.15
N GLY A 196 -19.25 20.28 -11.30
CA GLY A 196 -18.45 21.13 -10.43
C GLY A 196 -17.28 20.38 -9.82
N ASP A 197 -16.73 20.89 -8.72
CA ASP A 197 -15.62 20.23 -8.02
C ASP A 197 -16.02 18.86 -7.46
N PRO A 198 -15.42 17.75 -7.92
CA PRO A 198 -15.78 16.41 -7.45
C PRO A 198 -15.47 16.19 -5.97
N PHE A 199 -14.60 16.98 -5.37
CA PHE A 199 -14.21 16.86 -3.95
C PHE A 199 -15.04 17.75 -3.03
N SER A 200 -15.93 18.60 -3.57
CA SER A 200 -16.85 19.39 -2.78
C SER A 200 -17.94 18.51 -2.19
N LEU A 201 -18.18 18.64 -0.89
CA LEU A 201 -19.27 17.97 -0.16
C LEU A 201 -20.56 18.80 -0.15
N LYS A 202 -20.58 19.97 -0.81
CA LYS A 202 -21.81 20.77 -0.90
C LYS A 202 -22.87 19.98 -1.67
N PRO A 203 -24.12 19.96 -1.19
CA PRO A 203 -25.23 19.40 -1.98
C PRO A 203 -25.34 20.19 -3.29
N ARG A 204 -25.59 19.49 -4.37
CA ARG A 204 -25.85 20.04 -5.71
C ARG A 204 -27.31 19.95 -6.01
#